data_5e080776ad6355cdff864bf1f1de6fa9
#
_entry.id   5e080776ad6355cdff864bf1f1de6fa9
#
_cell.length_a   1.000
_cell.length_b   1.000
_cell.length_c   1.000
_cell.angle_alpha   90.00
_cell.angle_beta   90.00
_cell.angle_gamma   90.00
#
_symmetry.space_group_name_H-M   'P 1'
#
loop_
_entity.id
_entity.type
_entity.pdbx_description
1 polymer ?
#
loop_
_entity_poly.entity_id
_entity_poly.type
_entity_poly.pdbx_seq_one_letter_code
_entity_poly.pdbx_strand_id
1 'polypeptide(L)'
;MEQVDVLVEVHEGLGALEWWRHALSHGGINARPLPGRVVRGLAKLKPRLIRIFVQEHFNVYPEKGRFDWSLLDPFMDALAQTGAQVVAAITIKPKVLYPTVDHTIWRPTDWGEWQRVVREMVKRYSVDRHVVSHWEIGNETDIGESGGSPYLIPDPSDYFEYYTHTIGAVREAWPEAKVGGPAACWVDNEPLPGFVKLCRQTKTPLDFISWHLYSDDARRHALGVEKAKELLRDWPSPDRPEMFVTEWSKSFDKQSYEDLAFEPRRAAIIAACALAMTDAGVDWSFYYHVWDQTFYPEPFRPFFSEAGIDGMETHWNRMPHRFGFFGVGEEVRPHYFVYQMLSRLGDERIRASCEGDGLRVLAARGEQHVAVMVADDRPGQGEDGFATGPNDRGRVVTTRFSRLSRGRKMLTVYRIDEAQRWDRESMEMIPLEQREVWTSDEYHCQVYLPAGCVAMVELRDVP
;
A
#
# COMPACT_ATOMS: atom_id res chain seq x y z
N MET A 1 -14.83 -4.95 32.13
CA MET A 1 -13.91 -5.23 31.03
C MET A 1 -14.59 -6.28 30.16
N GLU A 2 -14.73 -5.99 28.87
CA GLU A 2 -15.36 -6.90 27.94
C GLU A 2 -14.46 -8.11 27.69
N GLN A 3 -15.04 -9.32 27.65
CA GLN A 3 -14.34 -10.54 27.27
C GLN A 3 -14.81 -10.95 25.89
N VAL A 4 -13.88 -11.32 25.02
CA VAL A 4 -14.15 -11.74 23.66
C VAL A 4 -13.37 -13.01 23.35
N ASP A 5 -14.04 -14.00 22.79
CA ASP A 5 -13.42 -15.23 22.34
C ASP A 5 -13.08 -15.16 20.85
N VAL A 6 -11.86 -15.56 20.52
CA VAL A 6 -11.38 -15.81 19.17
C VAL A 6 -11.13 -17.30 19.01
N LEU A 7 -11.92 -17.97 18.18
CA LEU A 7 -11.74 -19.38 17.87
C LEU A 7 -10.86 -19.54 16.64
N VAL A 8 -9.79 -20.33 16.76
CA VAL A 8 -8.86 -20.67 15.65
C VAL A 8 -8.88 -22.17 15.43
N GLU A 9 -9.40 -22.59 14.28
CA GLU A 9 -9.50 -24.00 13.87
C GLU A 9 -8.26 -24.37 13.04
N VAL A 10 -7.19 -24.80 13.74
CA VAL A 10 -5.84 -24.95 13.15
C VAL A 10 -5.80 -25.92 11.97
N HIS A 11 -6.69 -26.92 11.94
CA HIS A 11 -6.73 -27.93 10.86
C HIS A 11 -7.58 -27.50 9.66
N GLU A 12 -8.42 -26.45 9.81
CA GLU A 12 -9.32 -26.03 8.74
C GLU A 12 -8.64 -24.98 7.84
N GLY A 13 -7.94 -25.47 6.83
CA GLY A 13 -7.28 -24.65 5.81
C GLY A 13 -8.30 -24.00 4.89
N LEU A 14 -8.06 -22.73 4.57
CA LEU A 14 -8.87 -21.92 3.65
C LEU A 14 -8.11 -21.60 2.34
N GLY A 15 -6.92 -22.17 2.16
CA GLY A 15 -6.05 -21.94 1.01
C GLY A 15 -4.81 -21.11 1.35
N ALA A 16 -4.05 -20.77 0.31
CA ALA A 16 -2.84 -19.99 0.48
C ALA A 16 -3.13 -18.60 1.08
N LEU A 17 -2.29 -18.17 2.02
CA LEU A 17 -2.26 -16.80 2.50
C LEU A 17 -1.07 -16.10 1.86
N GLU A 18 -1.35 -15.28 0.88
CA GLU A 18 -0.35 -14.49 0.17
C GLU A 18 -0.20 -13.11 0.83
N TRP A 19 0.21 -13.08 2.12
CA TRP A 19 0.35 -11.85 2.93
C TRP A 19 1.22 -10.79 2.23
N TRP A 20 2.16 -11.19 1.40
CA TRP A 20 3.07 -10.33 0.63
C TRP A 20 2.36 -9.54 -0.49
N ARG A 21 1.08 -9.81 -0.77
CA ARG A 21 0.24 -8.99 -1.64
C ARG A 21 -0.13 -7.64 -1.03
N HIS A 22 0.08 -7.48 0.29
CA HIS A 22 0.12 -6.18 0.92
C HIS A 22 1.48 -5.52 0.66
N ALA A 23 1.60 -4.92 -0.51
CA ALA A 23 2.79 -4.27 -1.01
C ALA A 23 2.94 -2.83 -0.47
N LEU A 24 3.93 -2.11 -0.96
CA LEU A 24 4.29 -0.79 -0.50
C LEU A 24 4.16 0.26 -1.61
N SER A 25 3.84 1.50 -1.25
CA SER A 25 3.89 2.67 -2.13
C SER A 25 4.77 3.74 -1.54
N HIS A 26 5.53 4.45 -2.38
CA HIS A 26 6.37 5.57 -1.96
C HIS A 26 5.96 6.83 -2.70
N GLY A 27 5.71 7.90 -1.95
CA GLY A 27 5.31 9.19 -2.50
C GLY A 27 6.40 9.82 -3.36
N GLY A 28 5.98 10.44 -4.47
CA GLY A 28 6.86 11.03 -5.45
C GLY A 28 6.94 12.53 -5.35
N ILE A 29 7.43 13.10 -4.24
CA ILE A 29 7.50 14.55 -4.05
C ILE A 29 8.90 15.14 -4.15
N ASN A 30 9.90 14.32 -4.31
CA ASN A 30 11.26 14.73 -4.65
C ASN A 30 12.08 13.56 -5.17
N ALA A 31 13.21 13.84 -5.80
CA ALA A 31 14.11 12.85 -6.39
C ALA A 31 15.08 12.22 -5.36
N ARG A 32 14.90 12.43 -4.08
CA ARG A 32 15.81 11.95 -3.05
C ARG A 32 15.68 10.44 -2.89
N PRO A 33 16.75 9.65 -3.08
CA PRO A 33 16.73 8.22 -2.84
C PRO A 33 16.35 7.87 -1.40
N LEU A 34 15.75 6.70 -1.20
CA LEU A 34 15.48 6.20 0.14
C LEU A 34 16.76 6.13 0.98
N PRO A 35 16.76 6.65 2.21
CA PRO A 35 17.89 6.52 3.13
C PRO A 35 18.22 5.06 3.42
N GLY A 36 19.49 4.73 3.62
CA GLY A 36 19.93 3.36 3.86
C GLY A 36 19.28 2.69 5.07
N ARG A 37 18.89 3.45 6.11
CA ARG A 37 18.12 2.94 7.25
C ARG A 37 16.72 2.51 6.81
N VAL A 38 16.04 3.33 6.02
CA VAL A 38 14.71 3.02 5.48
C VAL A 38 14.78 1.79 4.58
N VAL A 39 15.75 1.74 3.66
CA VAL A 39 15.97 0.57 2.78
C VAL A 39 16.11 -0.73 3.60
N ARG A 40 16.97 -0.72 4.63
CA ARG A 40 17.12 -1.91 5.51
C ARG A 40 15.83 -2.28 6.24
N GLY A 41 15.08 -1.27 6.71
CA GLY A 41 13.79 -1.52 7.36
C GLY A 41 12.76 -2.12 6.42
N LEU A 42 12.67 -1.60 5.18
CA LEU A 42 11.76 -2.16 4.17
C LEU A 42 12.17 -3.58 3.75
N ALA A 43 13.46 -3.86 3.57
CA ALA A 43 13.95 -5.20 3.23
C ALA A 43 13.55 -6.26 4.28
N LYS A 44 13.44 -5.88 5.58
CA LYS A 44 12.94 -6.78 6.65
C LYS A 44 11.49 -7.19 6.47
N LEU A 45 10.68 -6.36 5.82
CA LEU A 45 9.28 -6.66 5.50
C LEU A 45 9.13 -7.61 4.31
N LYS A 46 10.24 -7.92 3.61
CA LYS A 46 10.28 -8.80 2.42
C LYS A 46 9.24 -8.41 1.35
N PRO A 47 9.16 -7.14 0.95
CA PRO A 47 8.20 -6.71 -0.03
C PRO A 47 8.49 -7.37 -1.38
N ARG A 48 7.44 -7.77 -2.11
CA ARG A 48 7.60 -8.24 -3.49
C ARG A 48 7.43 -7.10 -4.50
N LEU A 49 6.55 -6.16 -4.22
CA LEU A 49 6.33 -4.98 -5.05
C LEU A 49 6.44 -3.70 -4.21
N ILE A 50 6.94 -2.65 -4.86
CA ILE A 50 6.89 -1.27 -4.35
C ILE A 50 6.47 -0.34 -5.49
N ARG A 51 5.40 0.43 -5.27
CA ARG A 51 4.93 1.42 -6.23
C ARG A 51 5.65 2.75 -6.04
N ILE A 52 5.97 3.41 -7.15
CA ILE A 52 6.56 4.77 -7.15
C ILE A 52 5.99 5.60 -8.30
N PHE A 53 6.23 6.91 -8.23
CA PHE A 53 5.93 7.84 -9.31
C PHE A 53 7.18 8.17 -10.10
N VAL A 54 7.10 8.12 -11.42
CA VAL A 54 8.10 8.73 -12.29
C VAL A 54 7.54 10.07 -12.76
N GLN A 55 7.84 11.11 -12.00
CA GLN A 55 7.37 12.48 -12.25
C GLN A 55 8.46 13.39 -12.82
N GLU A 56 8.06 14.58 -13.25
CA GLU A 56 8.93 15.54 -13.93
C GLU A 56 10.04 16.12 -13.04
N HIS A 57 9.89 16.05 -11.70
CA HIS A 57 10.98 16.44 -10.79
C HIS A 57 12.27 15.62 -10.98
N PHE A 58 12.20 14.45 -11.63
CA PHE A 58 13.38 13.69 -12.05
C PHE A 58 14.05 14.26 -13.29
N ASN A 59 13.37 15.16 -14.04
CA ASN A 59 13.89 15.84 -15.22
C ASN A 59 14.53 14.89 -16.24
N VAL A 60 13.86 13.77 -16.51
CA VAL A 60 14.40 12.66 -17.33
C VAL A 60 14.61 13.09 -18.80
N TYR A 61 13.78 14.01 -19.31
CA TYR A 61 13.85 14.47 -20.70
C TYR A 61 13.89 16.00 -20.80
N PRO A 62 15.02 16.63 -20.38
CA PRO A 62 15.14 18.09 -20.30
C PRO A 62 15.13 18.81 -21.64
N GLU A 63 15.58 18.15 -22.70
CA GLU A 63 15.69 18.70 -24.07
C GLU A 63 15.37 17.61 -25.09
N LYS A 64 14.85 18.01 -26.26
CA LYS A 64 14.54 17.06 -27.33
C LYS A 64 15.76 16.23 -27.71
N GLY A 65 15.64 14.92 -27.60
CA GLY A 65 16.70 13.97 -27.90
C GLY A 65 17.76 13.77 -26.81
N ARG A 66 17.65 14.44 -25.68
CA ARG A 66 18.58 14.30 -24.55
C ARG A 66 17.88 13.72 -23.33
N PHE A 67 18.40 12.59 -22.84
CA PHE A 67 17.96 11.96 -21.60
C PHE A 67 18.93 12.27 -20.47
N ASP A 68 18.40 12.48 -19.27
CA ASP A 68 19.16 12.64 -18.04
C ASP A 68 18.62 11.69 -16.96
N TRP A 69 19.43 10.72 -16.59
CA TRP A 69 19.08 9.69 -15.61
C TRP A 69 19.70 9.94 -14.24
N SER A 70 20.42 11.05 -14.08
CA SER A 70 21.25 11.31 -12.90
C SER A 70 20.48 11.37 -11.59
N LEU A 71 19.19 11.73 -11.61
CA LEU A 71 18.31 11.75 -10.45
C LEU A 71 17.53 10.44 -10.28
N LEU A 72 17.05 9.85 -11.38
CA LEU A 72 16.20 8.66 -11.31
C LEU A 72 17.00 7.39 -11.06
N ASP A 73 18.22 7.25 -11.57
CA ASP A 73 19.05 6.06 -11.35
C ASP A 73 19.34 5.79 -9.87
N PRO A 74 19.87 6.75 -9.09
CA PRO A 74 20.14 6.49 -7.67
C PRO A 74 18.85 6.20 -6.87
N PHE A 75 17.73 6.78 -7.28
CA PHE A 75 16.43 6.53 -6.68
C PHE A 75 15.99 5.07 -6.92
N MET A 76 16.07 4.60 -8.16
CA MET A 76 15.76 3.21 -8.53
C MET A 76 16.72 2.20 -7.88
N ASP A 77 18.01 2.55 -7.76
CA ASP A 77 19.00 1.71 -7.08
C ASP A 77 18.70 1.52 -5.61
N ALA A 78 18.23 2.55 -4.92
CA ALA A 78 17.81 2.45 -3.53
C ALA A 78 16.57 1.55 -3.36
N LEU A 79 15.62 1.63 -4.30
CA LEU A 79 14.45 0.74 -4.31
C LEU A 79 14.85 -0.71 -4.56
N ALA A 80 15.70 -0.98 -5.53
CA ALA A 80 16.17 -2.34 -5.84
C ALA A 80 16.83 -3.01 -4.63
N GLN A 81 17.51 -2.26 -3.76
CA GLN A 81 18.13 -2.77 -2.54
C GLN A 81 17.10 -3.25 -1.49
N THR A 82 15.82 -2.89 -1.61
CA THR A 82 14.75 -3.44 -0.74
C THR A 82 14.43 -4.89 -1.07
N GLY A 83 14.83 -5.39 -2.24
CA GLY A 83 14.48 -6.71 -2.78
C GLY A 83 13.14 -6.75 -3.53
N ALA A 84 12.41 -5.64 -3.59
CA ALA A 84 11.14 -5.55 -4.31
C ALA A 84 11.34 -5.22 -5.80
N GLN A 85 10.42 -5.68 -6.64
CA GLN A 85 10.22 -5.16 -7.99
C GLN A 85 9.38 -3.87 -7.93
N VAL A 86 9.58 -2.98 -8.88
CA VAL A 86 8.91 -1.69 -8.91
C VAL A 86 7.67 -1.73 -9.81
N VAL A 87 6.59 -1.14 -9.31
CA VAL A 87 5.43 -0.68 -10.09
C VAL A 87 5.64 0.83 -10.33
N ALA A 88 5.94 1.22 -11.55
CA ALA A 88 6.25 2.61 -11.89
C ALA A 88 5.03 3.31 -12.50
N ALA A 89 4.47 4.29 -11.80
CA ALA A 89 3.42 5.15 -12.32
C ALA A 89 4.04 6.23 -13.23
N ILE A 90 3.65 6.23 -14.49
CA ILE A 90 4.11 7.22 -15.48
C ILE A 90 3.31 8.50 -15.31
N THR A 91 3.91 9.47 -14.64
CA THR A 91 3.34 10.80 -14.39
C THR A 91 4.27 11.93 -14.88
N ILE A 92 5.30 11.56 -15.66
CA ILE A 92 6.22 12.51 -16.25
C ILE A 92 5.51 13.40 -17.28
N LYS A 93 5.82 14.71 -17.29
CA LYS A 93 5.24 15.72 -18.20
C LYS A 93 6.33 16.65 -18.73
N PRO A 94 7.20 16.16 -19.62
CA PRO A 94 8.37 16.91 -20.08
C PRO A 94 7.98 18.25 -20.72
N LYS A 95 8.57 19.34 -20.25
CA LYS A 95 8.28 20.69 -20.74
C LYS A 95 8.45 20.85 -22.25
N VAL A 96 9.36 20.09 -22.85
CA VAL A 96 9.59 20.09 -24.30
C VAL A 96 8.42 19.50 -25.10
N LEU A 97 7.58 18.69 -24.46
CA LEU A 97 6.37 18.11 -25.04
C LEU A 97 5.08 18.78 -24.54
N TYR A 98 5.18 19.50 -23.42
CA TYR A 98 4.07 20.21 -22.77
C TYR A 98 4.54 21.62 -22.38
N PRO A 99 4.64 22.55 -23.34
CA PRO A 99 5.24 23.87 -23.10
C PRO A 99 4.43 24.78 -22.18
N THR A 100 3.14 24.46 -21.98
CA THR A 100 2.24 25.21 -21.11
C THR A 100 1.96 24.42 -19.83
N VAL A 101 2.03 25.08 -18.69
CA VAL A 101 1.67 24.50 -17.38
C VAL A 101 0.14 24.57 -17.24
N ASP A 102 -0.50 23.44 -17.54
CA ASP A 102 -1.96 23.25 -17.42
C ASP A 102 -2.24 21.75 -17.36
N HIS A 103 -2.82 21.26 -16.26
CA HIS A 103 -3.07 19.83 -16.08
C HIS A 103 -4.14 19.29 -17.05
N THR A 104 -4.98 20.16 -17.64
CA THR A 104 -5.97 19.75 -18.64
C THR A 104 -5.36 19.46 -20.01
N ILE A 105 -4.14 19.94 -20.26
CA ILE A 105 -3.38 19.62 -21.47
C ILE A 105 -2.66 18.29 -21.25
N TRP A 106 -3.29 17.20 -21.69
CA TRP A 106 -2.76 15.85 -21.55
C TRP A 106 -2.16 15.28 -22.86
N ARG A 107 -2.52 15.83 -24.02
CA ARG A 107 -1.91 15.45 -25.29
C ARG A 107 -0.55 16.12 -25.45
N PRO A 108 0.53 15.36 -25.70
CA PRO A 108 1.83 15.96 -26.00
C PRO A 108 1.79 16.64 -27.37
N THR A 109 2.68 17.57 -27.60
CA THR A 109 2.85 18.21 -28.91
C THR A 109 3.33 17.23 -29.99
N ASP A 110 3.92 16.09 -29.59
CA ASP A 110 4.45 15.06 -30.49
C ASP A 110 4.33 13.68 -29.82
N TRP A 111 3.38 12.85 -30.27
CA TRP A 111 3.18 11.49 -29.77
C TRP A 111 4.36 10.56 -30.06
N GLY A 112 5.04 10.75 -31.19
CA GLY A 112 6.21 9.94 -31.52
C GLY A 112 7.36 10.17 -30.55
N GLU A 113 7.57 11.42 -30.16
CA GLU A 113 8.58 11.78 -29.17
C GLU A 113 8.17 11.34 -27.76
N TRP A 114 6.88 11.44 -27.40
CA TRP A 114 6.34 10.87 -26.16
C TRP A 114 6.61 9.36 -26.05
N GLN A 115 6.27 8.62 -27.10
CA GLN A 115 6.51 7.18 -27.15
C GLN A 115 8.01 6.84 -27.06
N ARG A 116 8.87 7.67 -27.64
CA ARG A 116 10.32 7.53 -27.49
C ARG A 116 10.76 7.67 -26.03
N VAL A 117 10.26 8.68 -25.31
CA VAL A 117 10.55 8.87 -23.87
C VAL A 117 10.15 7.64 -23.08
N VAL A 118 8.95 7.13 -23.30
CA VAL A 118 8.44 5.92 -22.62
C VAL A 118 9.31 4.70 -22.95
N ARG A 119 9.63 4.46 -24.23
CA ARG A 119 10.49 3.33 -24.64
C ARG A 119 11.84 3.34 -23.94
N GLU A 120 12.51 4.50 -23.88
CA GLU A 120 13.83 4.60 -23.25
C GLU A 120 13.76 4.34 -21.74
N MET A 121 12.70 4.81 -21.05
CA MET A 121 12.49 4.49 -19.64
C MET A 121 12.30 2.98 -19.44
N VAL A 122 11.42 2.35 -20.22
CA VAL A 122 11.15 0.91 -20.13
C VAL A 122 12.40 0.10 -20.44
N LYS A 123 13.09 0.41 -21.52
CA LYS A 123 14.36 -0.24 -21.86
C LYS A 123 15.34 -0.17 -20.70
N ARG A 124 15.53 1.02 -20.14
CA ARG A 124 16.50 1.24 -19.06
C ARG A 124 16.14 0.46 -17.78
N TYR A 125 14.89 0.57 -17.30
CA TYR A 125 14.54 0.07 -15.98
C TYR A 125 13.93 -1.33 -15.97
N SER A 126 13.35 -1.77 -17.08
CA SER A 126 12.81 -3.13 -17.17
C SER A 126 13.79 -4.09 -17.87
N VAL A 127 14.35 -3.68 -19.03
CA VAL A 127 15.18 -4.57 -19.85
C VAL A 127 16.62 -4.60 -19.37
N ASP A 128 17.25 -3.41 -19.21
CA ASP A 128 18.68 -3.36 -18.91
C ASP A 128 18.98 -3.56 -17.41
N ARG A 129 18.12 -3.02 -16.52
CA ARG A 129 18.36 -3.02 -15.05
C ARG A 129 17.47 -3.98 -14.27
N HIS A 130 16.40 -4.51 -14.85
CA HIS A 130 15.46 -5.45 -14.25
C HIS A 130 14.85 -4.98 -12.92
N VAL A 131 14.59 -3.67 -12.76
CA VAL A 131 14.04 -3.08 -11.55
C VAL A 131 12.53 -2.91 -11.63
N VAL A 132 11.99 -2.50 -12.80
CA VAL A 132 10.58 -2.23 -13.00
C VAL A 132 9.91 -3.40 -13.70
N SER A 133 8.88 -3.98 -13.09
CA SER A 133 8.09 -5.09 -13.64
C SER A 133 6.71 -4.67 -14.15
N HIS A 134 6.15 -3.60 -13.60
CA HIS A 134 4.80 -3.11 -13.90
C HIS A 134 4.85 -1.61 -14.24
N TRP A 135 4.11 -1.22 -15.27
CA TRP A 135 3.96 0.17 -15.67
C TRP A 135 2.51 0.59 -15.50
N GLU A 136 2.27 1.50 -14.57
CA GLU A 136 0.97 2.11 -14.32
C GLU A 136 0.86 3.42 -15.11
N ILE A 137 -0.23 3.61 -15.84
CA ILE A 137 -0.38 4.76 -16.74
C ILE A 137 -1.18 5.85 -16.04
N GLY A 138 -0.46 6.86 -15.54
CA GLY A 138 -1.03 7.99 -14.82
C GLY A 138 -1.09 7.79 -13.31
N ASN A 139 -1.70 8.76 -12.64
CA ASN A 139 -2.02 8.80 -11.23
C ASN A 139 -3.15 9.79 -11.03
N GLU A 140 -4.27 9.39 -10.40
CA GLU A 140 -5.40 10.25 -10.06
C GLU A 140 -5.77 11.24 -11.18
N THR A 141 -5.81 10.73 -12.41
CA THR A 141 -6.12 11.54 -13.60
C THR A 141 -7.57 12.04 -13.59
N ASP A 142 -8.42 11.50 -12.73
CA ASP A 142 -9.79 11.94 -12.47
C ASP A 142 -9.87 13.26 -11.68
N ILE A 143 -8.86 13.58 -10.86
CA ILE A 143 -8.83 14.80 -10.03
C ILE A 143 -7.61 15.71 -10.29
N GLY A 144 -6.66 15.26 -11.09
CA GLY A 144 -5.51 16.06 -11.54
C GLY A 144 -4.62 16.57 -10.40
N GLU A 145 -4.27 17.86 -10.41
CA GLU A 145 -3.37 18.45 -9.41
C GLU A 145 -3.86 18.32 -7.97
N SER A 146 -5.17 18.15 -7.75
CA SER A 146 -5.72 17.87 -6.42
C SER A 146 -5.26 16.53 -5.84
N GLY A 147 -4.89 15.57 -6.70
CA GLY A 147 -4.29 14.28 -6.35
C GLY A 147 -2.79 14.22 -6.63
N GLY A 148 -2.12 15.35 -6.79
CA GLY A 148 -0.69 15.39 -7.10
C GLY A 148 -0.34 14.92 -8.52
N SER A 149 -1.31 14.89 -9.45
CA SER A 149 -1.12 14.50 -10.84
C SER A 149 -0.97 15.70 -11.76
N PRO A 150 0.02 15.72 -12.68
CA PRO A 150 0.12 16.79 -13.68
C PRO A 150 -0.91 16.65 -14.81
N TYR A 151 -1.77 15.62 -14.77
CA TYR A 151 -2.78 15.31 -15.78
C TYR A 151 -4.18 15.27 -15.21
N LEU A 152 -5.13 15.93 -15.85
CA LEU A 152 -6.58 15.81 -15.61
C LEU A 152 -7.21 15.21 -16.88
N ILE A 153 -7.62 13.94 -16.82
CA ILE A 153 -8.17 13.16 -17.94
C ILE A 153 -9.37 12.35 -17.44
N PRO A 154 -10.47 13.02 -17.04
CA PRO A 154 -11.63 12.32 -16.47
C PRO A 154 -12.50 11.61 -17.53
N ASP A 155 -12.37 11.97 -18.82
CA ASP A 155 -13.11 11.29 -19.88
C ASP A 155 -12.48 9.93 -20.22
N PRO A 156 -13.27 8.83 -20.22
CA PRO A 156 -12.76 7.50 -20.52
C PRO A 156 -12.12 7.34 -21.89
N SER A 157 -12.62 8.03 -22.91
CA SER A 157 -12.09 7.95 -24.27
C SER A 157 -10.77 8.69 -24.40
N ASP A 158 -10.65 9.84 -23.75
CA ASP A 158 -9.41 10.61 -23.68
C ASP A 158 -8.33 9.83 -22.90
N TYR A 159 -8.71 9.25 -21.74
CA TYR A 159 -7.78 8.41 -21.00
C TYR A 159 -7.37 7.15 -21.80
N PHE A 160 -8.31 6.53 -22.52
CA PHE A 160 -8.03 5.38 -23.38
C PHE A 160 -7.05 5.74 -24.51
N GLU A 161 -7.18 6.93 -25.13
CA GLU A 161 -6.21 7.43 -26.13
C GLU A 161 -4.82 7.55 -25.49
N TYR A 162 -4.71 8.24 -24.34
CA TYR A 162 -3.45 8.41 -23.62
C TYR A 162 -2.81 7.07 -23.23
N TYR A 163 -3.64 6.16 -22.71
CA TYR A 163 -3.22 4.81 -22.32
C TYR A 163 -2.67 4.03 -23.51
N THR A 164 -3.41 3.97 -24.62
CA THR A 164 -3.03 3.17 -25.79
C THR A 164 -1.73 3.65 -26.42
N HIS A 165 -1.55 4.96 -26.56
CA HIS A 165 -0.29 5.52 -27.04
C HIS A 165 0.89 5.17 -26.13
N THR A 166 0.67 5.21 -24.82
CA THR A 166 1.71 4.95 -23.83
C THR A 166 2.07 3.48 -23.74
N ILE A 167 1.07 2.58 -23.61
CA ILE A 167 1.35 1.13 -23.52
C ILE A 167 1.90 0.55 -24.82
N GLY A 168 1.57 1.15 -25.98
CA GLY A 168 2.19 0.78 -27.25
C GLY A 168 3.71 0.89 -27.19
N ALA A 169 4.21 1.99 -26.62
CA ALA A 169 5.65 2.19 -26.43
C ALA A 169 6.24 1.28 -25.34
N VAL A 170 5.50 1.00 -24.26
CA VAL A 170 5.92 0.07 -23.23
C VAL A 170 6.12 -1.33 -23.79
N ARG A 171 5.12 -1.85 -24.52
CA ARG A 171 5.13 -3.20 -25.09
C ARG A 171 6.10 -3.33 -26.27
N GLU A 172 6.35 -2.25 -27.00
CA GLU A 172 7.40 -2.24 -28.04
C GLU A 172 8.80 -2.43 -27.42
N ALA A 173 9.06 -1.77 -26.29
CA ALA A 173 10.34 -1.89 -25.58
C ALA A 173 10.49 -3.22 -24.83
N TRP A 174 9.41 -3.69 -24.22
CA TRP A 174 9.38 -4.95 -23.46
C TRP A 174 8.00 -5.63 -23.56
N PRO A 175 7.84 -6.62 -24.44
CA PRO A 175 6.54 -7.29 -24.68
C PRO A 175 5.92 -7.95 -23.46
N GLU A 176 6.73 -8.36 -22.47
CA GLU A 176 6.30 -9.02 -21.24
C GLU A 176 5.92 -8.03 -20.12
N ALA A 177 6.08 -6.71 -20.35
CA ALA A 177 5.75 -5.71 -19.35
C ALA A 177 4.29 -5.83 -18.90
N LYS A 178 4.04 -5.77 -17.61
CA LYS A 178 2.70 -5.65 -17.06
C LYS A 178 2.25 -4.19 -17.12
N VAL A 179 1.06 -3.94 -17.69
CA VAL A 179 0.51 -2.60 -17.89
C VAL A 179 -0.89 -2.47 -17.32
N GLY A 180 -1.19 -1.31 -16.73
CA GLY A 180 -2.49 -1.03 -16.14
C GLY A 180 -2.69 0.44 -15.78
N GLY A 181 -3.74 0.72 -15.05
CA GLY A 181 -4.14 2.07 -14.61
C GLY A 181 -5.66 2.12 -14.34
N PRO A 182 -6.24 3.32 -14.19
CA PRO A 182 -5.67 4.68 -14.24
C PRO A 182 -5.16 5.22 -12.89
N ALA A 183 -5.12 4.40 -11.82
CA ALA A 183 -4.91 4.86 -10.45
C ALA A 183 -5.96 5.92 -10.04
N ALA A 184 -7.25 5.63 -10.28
CA ALA A 184 -8.34 6.55 -9.99
C ALA A 184 -8.48 6.79 -8.48
N CYS A 185 -8.87 7.98 -8.07
CA CYS A 185 -9.08 8.35 -6.67
C CYS A 185 -10.12 7.46 -5.97
N TRP A 186 -11.03 6.86 -6.74
CA TRP A 186 -11.97 5.83 -6.27
C TRP A 186 -12.38 4.90 -7.42
N VAL A 187 -12.71 3.64 -7.09
CA VAL A 187 -13.01 2.58 -8.07
C VAL A 187 -14.21 2.86 -9.00
N ASP A 188 -15.18 3.66 -8.57
CA ASP A 188 -16.34 4.05 -9.37
C ASP A 188 -16.12 5.36 -10.14
N ASN A 189 -15.01 6.06 -9.94
CA ASN A 189 -14.76 7.32 -10.63
C ASN A 189 -14.38 7.05 -12.09
N GLU A 190 -14.99 7.81 -13.01
CA GLU A 190 -14.42 7.89 -14.35
C GLU A 190 -13.02 8.54 -14.26
N PRO A 191 -12.05 8.08 -15.05
CA PRO A 191 -12.25 7.28 -16.25
C PRO A 191 -12.29 5.75 -16.04
N LEU A 192 -12.11 5.20 -14.81
CA LEU A 192 -11.86 3.77 -14.62
C LEU A 192 -12.97 2.85 -15.18
N PRO A 193 -14.27 2.99 -14.86
CA PRO A 193 -15.28 2.08 -15.38
C PRO A 193 -15.40 2.12 -16.90
N GLY A 194 -15.42 3.31 -17.50
CA GLY A 194 -15.51 3.48 -18.94
C GLY A 194 -14.26 2.98 -19.66
N PHE A 195 -13.07 3.21 -19.09
CA PHE A 195 -11.78 2.71 -19.60
C PHE A 195 -11.73 1.17 -19.64
N VAL A 196 -12.13 0.49 -18.56
CA VAL A 196 -12.19 -0.98 -18.50
C VAL A 196 -13.11 -1.53 -19.58
N LYS A 197 -14.27 -0.89 -19.78
CA LYS A 197 -15.20 -1.25 -20.85
C LYS A 197 -14.58 -1.10 -22.23
N LEU A 198 -13.87 0.00 -22.49
CA LEU A 198 -13.17 0.23 -23.76
C LEU A 198 -12.07 -0.80 -23.99
N CYS A 199 -11.21 -1.08 -23.01
CA CYS A 199 -10.18 -2.11 -23.12
C CYS A 199 -10.77 -3.49 -23.47
N ARG A 200 -11.84 -3.89 -22.79
CA ARG A 200 -12.53 -5.16 -23.07
C ARG A 200 -13.09 -5.20 -24.49
N GLN A 201 -13.75 -4.15 -24.96
CA GLN A 201 -14.36 -4.08 -26.29
C GLN A 201 -13.33 -4.10 -27.42
N THR A 202 -12.20 -3.44 -27.25
CA THR A 202 -11.14 -3.33 -28.25
C THR A 202 -10.07 -4.41 -28.12
N LYS A 203 -10.13 -5.22 -27.05
CA LYS A 203 -9.08 -6.19 -26.68
C LYS A 203 -7.71 -5.54 -26.47
N THR A 204 -7.72 -4.30 -25.96
CA THR A 204 -6.50 -3.60 -25.60
C THR A 204 -5.86 -4.25 -24.37
N PRO A 205 -4.55 -4.51 -24.36
CA PRO A 205 -3.86 -5.10 -23.22
C PRO A 205 -4.13 -4.33 -21.92
N LEU A 206 -4.53 -5.06 -20.87
CA LEU A 206 -4.77 -4.54 -19.52
C LEU A 206 -4.46 -5.66 -18.53
N ASP A 207 -3.32 -5.61 -17.86
CA ASP A 207 -2.91 -6.65 -16.92
C ASP A 207 -3.46 -6.38 -15.51
N PHE A 208 -3.69 -5.11 -15.15
CA PHE A 208 -4.30 -4.73 -13.88
C PHE A 208 -5.13 -3.45 -14.02
N ILE A 209 -6.15 -3.33 -13.21
CA ILE A 209 -6.86 -2.06 -12.94
C ILE A 209 -6.37 -1.49 -11.62
N SER A 210 -6.35 -0.16 -11.49
CA SER A 210 -5.87 0.46 -10.27
C SER A 210 -6.71 1.63 -9.78
N TRP A 211 -6.82 1.71 -8.44
CA TRP A 211 -7.53 2.80 -7.76
C TRP A 211 -6.90 3.06 -6.38
N HIS A 212 -7.36 4.14 -5.73
CA HIS A 212 -6.91 4.57 -4.41
C HIS A 212 -8.04 4.57 -3.38
N LEU A 213 -7.67 4.58 -2.10
CA LEU A 213 -8.62 4.80 -1.01
C LEU A 213 -7.92 5.25 0.27
N TYR A 214 -8.37 6.36 0.84
CA TYR A 214 -7.99 6.84 2.16
C TYR A 214 -9.22 6.83 3.08
N SER A 215 -9.26 5.91 4.04
CA SER A 215 -10.40 5.75 4.95
C SER A 215 -10.03 5.02 6.23
N ASP A 216 -10.58 5.45 7.36
CA ASP A 216 -10.49 4.74 8.63
C ASP A 216 -11.48 3.56 8.72
N ASP A 217 -12.48 3.52 7.84
CA ASP A 217 -13.46 2.43 7.81
C ASP A 217 -12.97 1.28 6.92
N ALA A 218 -12.56 0.19 7.56
CA ALA A 218 -12.10 -1.02 6.89
C ALA A 218 -13.15 -1.64 5.94
N ARG A 219 -14.46 -1.40 6.18
CA ARG A 219 -15.53 -1.87 5.29
C ARG A 219 -15.49 -1.16 3.94
N ARG A 220 -15.07 0.10 3.89
CA ARG A 220 -14.91 0.82 2.62
C ARG A 220 -13.80 0.22 1.76
N HIS A 221 -12.72 -0.25 2.40
CA HIS A 221 -11.63 -0.94 1.69
C HIS A 221 -12.11 -2.27 1.07
N ALA A 222 -12.86 -3.06 1.83
CA ALA A 222 -13.50 -4.28 1.30
C ALA A 222 -14.50 -3.95 0.17
N LEU A 223 -15.34 -2.94 0.34
CA LEU A 223 -16.30 -2.49 -0.68
C LEU A 223 -15.63 -2.10 -1.98
N GLY A 224 -14.48 -1.42 -1.93
CA GLY A 224 -13.70 -1.07 -3.13
C GLY A 224 -13.28 -2.32 -3.92
N VAL A 225 -12.84 -3.37 -3.23
CA VAL A 225 -12.48 -4.65 -3.87
C VAL A 225 -13.71 -5.34 -4.48
N GLU A 226 -14.86 -5.35 -3.76
CA GLU A 226 -16.09 -5.95 -4.30
C GLU A 226 -16.60 -5.22 -5.55
N LYS A 227 -16.51 -3.89 -5.58
CA LYS A 227 -16.84 -3.07 -6.76
C LYS A 227 -15.90 -3.35 -7.93
N ALA A 228 -14.61 -3.50 -7.68
CA ALA A 228 -13.64 -3.88 -8.71
C ALA A 228 -13.95 -5.28 -9.29
N LYS A 229 -14.31 -6.26 -8.47
CA LYS A 229 -14.77 -7.57 -8.93
C LYS A 229 -16.02 -7.46 -9.80
N GLU A 230 -16.96 -6.60 -9.43
CA GLU A 230 -18.15 -6.37 -10.23
C GLU A 230 -17.81 -5.76 -11.59
N LEU A 231 -16.91 -4.78 -11.62
CA LEU A 231 -16.42 -4.15 -12.84
C LEU A 231 -15.76 -5.16 -13.79
N LEU A 232 -15.05 -6.15 -13.23
CA LEU A 232 -14.34 -7.20 -13.98
C LEU A 232 -15.16 -8.47 -14.19
N ARG A 233 -16.41 -8.54 -13.77
CA ARG A 233 -17.25 -9.75 -13.81
C ARG A 233 -17.32 -10.40 -15.18
N ASP A 234 -17.46 -9.57 -16.23
CA ASP A 234 -17.58 -10.05 -17.61
C ASP A 234 -16.23 -10.23 -18.33
N TRP A 235 -15.12 -10.11 -17.61
CA TRP A 235 -13.82 -10.35 -18.20
C TRP A 235 -13.53 -11.85 -18.28
N PRO A 236 -13.05 -12.36 -19.42
CA PRO A 236 -12.82 -13.79 -19.55
C PRO A 236 -11.70 -14.27 -18.61
N SER A 237 -11.94 -15.41 -17.96
CA SER A 237 -10.87 -16.10 -17.23
C SER A 237 -10.06 -16.98 -18.24
N PRO A 238 -8.71 -17.03 -18.17
CA PRO A 238 -7.83 -16.54 -17.10
C PRO A 238 -7.33 -15.10 -17.29
N ASP A 239 -7.76 -14.39 -18.34
CA ASP A 239 -7.20 -13.11 -18.77
C ASP A 239 -7.76 -11.90 -17.97
N ARG A 240 -8.43 -12.16 -16.84
CA ARG A 240 -8.96 -11.11 -15.97
C ARG A 240 -7.82 -10.23 -15.42
N PRO A 241 -7.87 -8.90 -15.61
CA PRO A 241 -6.93 -8.00 -14.98
C PRO A 241 -6.86 -8.17 -13.46
N GLU A 242 -5.68 -8.05 -12.88
CA GLU A 242 -5.53 -8.01 -11.43
C GLU A 242 -6.09 -6.70 -10.85
N MET A 243 -6.53 -6.76 -9.60
CA MET A 243 -7.09 -5.64 -8.84
C MET A 243 -6.01 -5.04 -7.94
N PHE A 244 -5.53 -3.84 -8.28
CA PHE A 244 -4.49 -3.13 -7.56
C PHE A 244 -5.08 -1.92 -6.82
N VAL A 245 -5.06 -1.94 -5.49
CA VAL A 245 -5.25 -0.72 -4.70
C VAL A 245 -3.88 -0.05 -4.57
N THR A 246 -3.53 0.81 -5.53
CA THR A 246 -2.16 1.31 -5.70
C THR A 246 -1.76 2.41 -4.72
N GLU A 247 -2.73 2.99 -4.03
CA GLU A 247 -2.53 3.78 -2.83
C GLU A 247 -3.67 3.55 -1.84
N TRP A 248 -3.31 3.29 -0.59
CA TRP A 248 -4.29 3.30 0.48
C TRP A 248 -3.63 3.62 1.83
N SER A 249 -4.40 4.26 2.69
CA SER A 249 -4.03 4.50 4.08
C SER A 249 -5.30 4.82 4.88
N LYS A 250 -5.12 5.23 6.15
CA LYS A 250 -6.18 5.90 6.91
C LYS A 250 -6.62 7.21 6.24
N SER A 251 -7.74 7.79 6.66
CA SER A 251 -8.15 9.13 6.22
C SER A 251 -7.14 10.20 6.62
N PHE A 252 -7.13 11.32 5.87
CA PHE A 252 -6.34 12.48 6.22
C PHE A 252 -6.85 13.09 7.54
N ASP A 253 -5.92 13.44 8.44
CA ASP A 253 -6.26 14.11 9.68
C ASP A 253 -6.71 15.56 9.41
N LYS A 254 -7.69 16.05 10.17
CA LYS A 254 -8.15 17.44 10.06
C LYS A 254 -7.12 18.43 10.65
N GLN A 255 -6.25 17.94 11.51
CA GLN A 255 -5.19 18.71 12.15
C GLN A 255 -3.90 17.89 12.10
N SER A 256 -2.78 18.57 11.92
CA SER A 256 -1.47 17.92 11.88
C SER A 256 -0.78 18.08 13.24
N TYR A 257 -0.77 16.99 13.99
CA TYR A 257 0.06 16.88 15.18
C TYR A 257 1.09 15.77 14.97
N GLU A 258 2.36 16.07 15.23
CA GLU A 258 3.44 15.09 15.09
C GLU A 258 3.19 13.84 15.96
N ASP A 259 2.62 14.03 17.16
CA ASP A 259 2.31 12.95 18.10
C ASP A 259 1.31 11.94 17.54
N LEU A 260 0.35 12.36 16.68
CA LEU A 260 -0.60 11.46 16.04
C LEU A 260 0.08 10.37 15.20
N ALA A 261 1.27 10.64 14.69
CA ALA A 261 2.03 9.68 13.90
C ALA A 261 2.48 8.45 14.70
N PHE A 262 2.56 8.58 16.02
CA PHE A 262 2.98 7.52 16.94
C PHE A 262 1.82 6.84 17.67
N GLU A 263 0.57 7.22 17.39
CA GLU A 263 -0.57 6.59 18.03
C GLU A 263 -0.76 5.13 17.58
N PRO A 264 -0.92 4.18 18.51
CA PRO A 264 -1.20 2.78 18.21
C PRO A 264 -2.44 2.58 17.34
N ARG A 265 -3.41 3.47 17.47
CA ARG A 265 -4.66 3.47 16.70
C ARG A 265 -4.42 3.50 15.20
N ARG A 266 -3.42 4.23 14.71
CA ARG A 266 -3.05 4.18 13.28
C ARG A 266 -2.69 2.77 12.85
N ALA A 267 -1.92 2.06 13.68
CA ALA A 267 -1.57 0.67 13.41
C ALA A 267 -2.81 -0.24 13.39
N ALA A 268 -3.76 -0.05 14.31
CA ALA A 268 -5.00 -0.83 14.34
C ALA A 268 -5.88 -0.59 13.11
N ILE A 269 -6.04 0.67 12.67
CA ILE A 269 -6.76 1.03 11.44
C ILE A 269 -6.08 0.36 10.22
N ILE A 270 -4.77 0.50 10.09
CA ILE A 270 -4.02 -0.10 8.98
C ILE A 270 -4.14 -1.62 8.99
N ALA A 271 -4.03 -2.26 10.15
CA ALA A 271 -4.25 -3.69 10.29
C ALA A 271 -5.66 -4.09 9.86
N ALA A 272 -6.69 -3.41 10.38
CA ALA A 272 -8.08 -3.71 10.06
C ALA A 272 -8.39 -3.55 8.56
N CYS A 273 -7.86 -2.51 7.92
CA CYS A 273 -8.01 -2.28 6.48
C CYS A 273 -7.32 -3.38 5.65
N ALA A 274 -6.10 -3.76 6.01
CA ALA A 274 -5.38 -4.85 5.33
C ALA A 274 -6.13 -6.19 5.46
N LEU A 275 -6.60 -6.53 6.67
CA LEU A 275 -7.38 -7.74 6.90
C LEU A 275 -8.70 -7.73 6.10
N ALA A 276 -9.39 -6.60 6.05
CA ALA A 276 -10.63 -6.47 5.29
C ALA A 276 -10.43 -6.65 3.77
N MET A 277 -9.34 -6.10 3.22
CA MET A 277 -8.98 -6.32 1.81
C MET A 277 -8.57 -7.76 1.54
N THR A 278 -7.87 -8.42 2.49
CA THR A 278 -7.56 -9.86 2.41
C THR A 278 -8.84 -10.69 2.36
N ASP A 279 -9.79 -10.41 3.23
CA ASP A 279 -11.09 -11.11 3.26
C ASP A 279 -11.89 -10.89 1.98
N ALA A 280 -11.84 -9.70 1.44
CA ALA A 280 -12.45 -9.35 0.16
C ALA A 280 -11.70 -9.91 -1.05
N GLY A 281 -10.50 -10.49 -0.90
CA GLY A 281 -9.74 -11.14 -1.96
C GLY A 281 -9.14 -10.15 -2.97
N VAL A 282 -8.52 -9.09 -2.49
CA VAL A 282 -7.72 -8.17 -3.30
C VAL A 282 -6.53 -8.90 -3.92
N ASP A 283 -6.18 -8.57 -5.16
CA ASP A 283 -4.98 -9.15 -5.77
C ASP A 283 -3.71 -8.48 -5.22
N TRP A 284 -3.69 -7.13 -5.12
CA TRP A 284 -2.60 -6.36 -4.50
C TRP A 284 -3.11 -5.10 -3.83
N SER A 285 -2.50 -4.75 -2.69
CA SER A 285 -2.73 -3.48 -2.03
C SER A 285 -1.40 -2.80 -1.66
N PHE A 286 -1.27 -1.52 -1.96
CA PHE A 286 -0.03 -0.77 -1.79
C PHE A 286 -0.24 0.30 -0.73
N TYR A 287 0.32 0.06 0.46
CA TYR A 287 0.24 1.01 1.55
C TYR A 287 0.99 2.31 1.22
N TYR A 288 0.32 3.43 1.29
CA TYR A 288 0.88 4.76 1.10
C TYR A 288 1.09 5.45 2.46
N HIS A 289 2.37 5.73 2.91
CA HIS A 289 3.57 5.44 2.17
C HIS A 289 4.73 5.03 3.09
N VAL A 290 5.91 4.80 2.55
CA VAL A 290 7.00 4.19 3.33
C VAL A 290 7.86 5.20 4.09
N TRP A 291 8.07 6.43 3.57
CA TRP A 291 8.93 7.43 4.19
C TRP A 291 8.42 8.85 3.96
N ASP A 292 8.17 9.59 5.04
CA ASP A 292 7.75 10.99 4.96
C ASP A 292 8.89 11.85 4.42
N GLN A 293 8.52 12.77 3.56
CA GLN A 293 9.45 13.69 2.90
C GLN A 293 8.96 15.13 3.08
N THR A 294 9.86 16.06 2.86
CA THR A 294 9.55 17.49 2.75
C THR A 294 9.34 17.84 1.28
N PHE A 295 8.25 18.51 0.96
CA PHE A 295 7.98 19.03 -0.36
C PHE A 295 8.80 20.31 -0.61
N TYR A 296 9.43 20.38 -1.79
CA TYR A 296 10.12 21.55 -2.31
C TYR A 296 9.43 21.97 -3.60
N PRO A 297 8.90 23.22 -3.71
CA PRO A 297 8.08 23.62 -4.85
C PRO A 297 8.86 23.79 -6.16
N GLU A 298 10.14 24.18 -6.08
CA GLU A 298 10.91 24.56 -7.27
C GLU A 298 10.96 23.50 -8.38
N PRO A 299 11.18 22.20 -8.10
CA PRO A 299 11.14 21.15 -9.12
C PRO A 299 9.78 20.94 -9.77
N PHE A 300 8.69 21.39 -9.11
CA PHE A 300 7.31 21.21 -9.59
C PHE A 300 6.77 22.39 -10.40
N ARG A 301 7.30 23.61 -10.24
CA ARG A 301 6.88 24.80 -10.99
C ARG A 301 6.87 24.63 -12.51
N PRO A 302 7.73 23.81 -13.13
CA PRO A 302 7.69 23.62 -14.57
C PRO A 302 6.46 22.89 -15.10
N PHE A 303 5.69 22.16 -14.24
CA PHE A 303 4.60 21.29 -14.66
C PHE A 303 3.35 21.31 -13.75
N PHE A 304 3.39 22.05 -12.64
CA PHE A 304 2.26 22.29 -11.73
C PHE A 304 1.89 23.78 -11.72
N SER A 305 0.60 24.06 -11.64
CA SER A 305 0.09 25.42 -11.40
C SER A 305 0.41 25.88 -9.98
N GLU A 306 0.34 27.18 -9.73
CA GLU A 306 0.53 27.72 -8.37
C GLU A 306 -0.51 27.15 -7.39
N ALA A 307 -1.73 26.84 -7.83
CA ALA A 307 -2.77 26.19 -7.02
C ALA A 307 -2.39 24.75 -6.66
N GLY A 308 -1.86 23.99 -7.63
CA GLY A 308 -1.34 22.64 -7.39
C GLY A 308 -0.17 22.63 -6.42
N ILE A 309 0.75 23.59 -6.57
CA ILE A 309 1.88 23.78 -5.63
C ILE A 309 1.40 24.09 -4.23
N ASP A 310 0.43 25.01 -4.07
CA ASP A 310 -0.14 25.35 -2.75
C ASP A 310 -0.83 24.14 -2.09
N GLY A 311 -1.52 23.32 -2.88
CA GLY A 311 -2.09 22.05 -2.44
C GLY A 311 -1.02 21.09 -1.92
N MET A 312 0.05 20.88 -2.68
CA MET A 312 1.18 20.03 -2.30
C MET A 312 1.88 20.53 -1.03
N GLU A 313 2.13 21.85 -0.92
CA GLU A 313 2.67 22.43 0.31
C GLU A 313 1.75 22.23 1.53
N THR A 314 0.44 22.29 1.32
CA THR A 314 -0.52 22.04 2.38
C THR A 314 -0.40 20.60 2.88
N HIS A 315 -0.46 19.62 2.00
CA HIS A 315 -0.50 18.20 2.36
C HIS A 315 0.84 17.65 2.87
N TRP A 316 1.96 18.26 2.49
CA TRP A 316 3.28 17.75 2.86
C TRP A 316 4.02 18.56 3.92
N ASN A 317 3.82 19.88 3.95
CA ASN A 317 4.58 20.79 4.83
C ASN A 317 3.72 21.46 5.90
N ARG A 318 2.55 22.05 5.53
CA ARG A 318 1.72 22.84 6.46
C ARG A 318 0.80 21.98 7.32
N MET A 319 0.18 20.96 6.73
CA MET A 319 -0.68 19.98 7.41
C MET A 319 -0.27 18.55 6.97
N PRO A 320 0.94 18.12 7.32
CA PRO A 320 1.46 16.87 6.80
C PRO A 320 0.70 15.67 7.38
N HIS A 321 0.28 14.77 6.51
CA HIS A 321 -0.49 13.59 6.87
C HIS A 321 0.30 12.54 7.67
N ARG A 322 1.63 12.54 7.60
CA ARG A 322 2.52 11.64 8.36
C ARG A 322 2.18 10.15 8.22
N PHE A 323 1.90 9.69 6.99
CA PHE A 323 1.56 8.29 6.71
C PHE A 323 2.78 7.36 6.64
N GLY A 324 3.99 7.91 6.56
CA GLY A 324 5.22 7.11 6.41
C GLY A 324 5.40 6.07 7.50
N PHE A 325 5.85 4.86 7.13
CA PHE A 325 6.40 3.91 8.09
C PHE A 325 7.59 4.50 8.83
N PHE A 326 8.32 5.36 8.12
CA PHE A 326 9.42 6.16 8.65
C PHE A 326 9.08 7.64 8.52
N GLY A 327 9.34 8.40 9.57
CA GLY A 327 9.20 9.84 9.55
C GLY A 327 10.34 10.52 8.78
N VAL A 328 10.28 11.86 8.69
CA VAL A 328 11.29 12.67 7.99
C VAL A 328 12.70 12.44 8.54
N GLY A 329 12.82 12.22 9.84
CA GLY A 329 14.08 11.90 10.54
C GLY A 329 14.42 10.41 10.58
N GLU A 330 13.75 9.59 9.76
CA GLU A 330 13.93 8.13 9.69
C GLU A 330 13.50 7.38 10.97
N GLU A 331 12.74 8.02 11.87
CA GLU A 331 12.13 7.37 13.02
C GLU A 331 11.06 6.37 12.57
N VAL A 332 11.07 5.16 13.15
CA VAL A 332 10.10 4.12 12.82
C VAL A 332 8.78 4.34 13.58
N ARG A 333 7.65 4.13 12.91
CA ARG A 333 6.32 4.34 13.47
C ARG A 333 5.56 3.04 13.72
N PRO A 334 4.52 3.05 14.60
CA PRO A 334 3.81 1.84 15.00
C PRO A 334 3.27 0.99 13.85
N HIS A 335 2.73 1.62 12.81
CA HIS A 335 2.11 0.90 11.70
C HIS A 335 3.12 0.16 10.78
N TYR A 336 4.41 0.45 10.84
CA TYR A 336 5.45 -0.38 10.24
C TYR A 336 5.39 -1.82 10.77
N PHE A 337 5.13 -1.97 12.08
CA PHE A 337 5.10 -3.28 12.74
C PHE A 337 3.87 -4.11 12.40
N VAL A 338 2.81 -3.50 11.86
CA VAL A 338 1.70 -4.25 11.26
C VAL A 338 2.20 -5.13 10.12
N TYR A 339 3.06 -4.59 9.27
CA TYR A 339 3.65 -5.33 8.16
C TYR A 339 4.66 -6.39 8.63
N GLN A 340 5.35 -6.15 9.74
CA GLN A 340 6.11 -7.21 10.39
C GLN A 340 5.21 -8.34 10.91
N MET A 341 4.06 -8.03 11.51
CA MET A 341 3.09 -9.04 11.93
C MET A 341 2.57 -9.83 10.72
N LEU A 342 2.17 -9.16 9.64
CA LEU A 342 1.75 -9.83 8.40
C LEU A 342 2.84 -10.78 7.86
N SER A 343 4.11 -10.36 7.87
CA SER A 343 5.23 -11.18 7.40
C SER A 343 5.59 -12.38 8.29
N ARG A 344 5.03 -12.44 9.49
CA ARG A 344 5.17 -13.57 10.45
C ARG A 344 4.01 -14.54 10.39
N LEU A 345 2.92 -14.21 9.72
CA LEU A 345 1.84 -15.14 9.44
C LEU A 345 2.37 -16.29 8.56
N GLY A 346 1.79 -17.47 8.72
CA GLY A 346 2.09 -18.59 7.83
C GLY A 346 1.55 -18.36 6.42
N ASP A 347 1.87 -19.27 5.52
CA ASP A 347 1.51 -19.23 4.12
C ASP A 347 0.18 -19.96 3.78
N GLU A 348 -0.45 -20.57 4.79
CA GLU A 348 -1.78 -21.17 4.68
C GLU A 348 -2.75 -20.48 5.62
N ARG A 349 -3.78 -19.86 5.06
CA ARG A 349 -4.89 -19.29 5.82
C ARG A 349 -5.69 -20.39 6.49
N ILE A 350 -6.03 -20.21 7.76
CA ILE A 350 -6.88 -21.14 8.52
C ILE A 350 -8.11 -20.40 9.04
N ARG A 351 -9.17 -21.17 9.35
CA ARG A 351 -10.40 -20.59 9.86
C ARG A 351 -10.17 -19.94 11.23
N ALA A 352 -10.59 -18.70 11.34
CA ALA A 352 -10.71 -18.00 12.61
C ALA A 352 -12.01 -17.22 12.65
N SER A 353 -12.65 -17.16 13.82
CA SER A 353 -13.87 -16.41 14.04
C SER A 353 -13.81 -15.63 15.36
N CYS A 354 -14.54 -14.54 15.40
CA CYS A 354 -14.63 -13.67 16.57
C CYS A 354 -16.05 -13.10 16.64
N GLU A 355 -16.67 -13.12 17.81
CA GLU A 355 -18.02 -12.56 18.04
C GLU A 355 -17.99 -11.10 18.56
N GLY A 356 -16.79 -10.48 18.66
CA GLY A 356 -16.64 -9.10 19.15
C GLY A 356 -16.86 -8.07 18.06
N ASP A 357 -17.77 -7.12 18.25
CA ASP A 357 -17.93 -5.97 17.36
C ASP A 357 -16.65 -5.14 17.29
N GLY A 358 -16.25 -4.73 16.07
CA GLY A 358 -15.05 -3.93 15.82
C GLY A 358 -13.74 -4.68 16.10
N LEU A 359 -13.76 -6.01 16.12
CA LEU A 359 -12.55 -6.84 16.07
C LEU A 359 -12.44 -7.53 14.70
N ARG A 360 -11.24 -7.51 14.16
CA ARG A 360 -10.89 -8.27 12.97
C ARG A 360 -9.81 -9.27 13.29
N VAL A 361 -9.93 -10.47 12.73
CA VAL A 361 -9.00 -11.56 12.99
C VAL A 361 -8.51 -12.17 11.68
N LEU A 362 -7.24 -12.51 11.64
CA LEU A 362 -6.64 -13.29 10.58
C LEU A 362 -5.73 -14.33 11.20
N ALA A 363 -5.96 -15.58 10.90
CA ALA A 363 -5.12 -16.68 11.37
C ALA A 363 -4.51 -17.44 10.18
N ALA A 364 -3.28 -17.88 10.40
CA ALA A 364 -2.57 -18.68 9.42
C ALA A 364 -1.64 -19.69 10.10
N ARG A 365 -1.29 -20.73 9.36
CA ARG A 365 -0.27 -21.69 9.77
C ARG A 365 0.85 -21.75 8.73
N GLY A 366 2.07 -21.99 9.22
CA GLY A 366 3.21 -22.40 8.45
C GLY A 366 3.66 -23.80 8.83
N GLU A 367 4.83 -24.21 8.37
CA GLU A 367 5.34 -25.56 8.59
C GLU A 367 5.48 -25.91 10.07
N GLN A 368 5.91 -24.96 10.91
CA GLN A 368 6.24 -25.20 12.34
C GLN A 368 5.58 -24.17 13.27
N HIS A 369 4.57 -23.45 12.82
CA HIS A 369 3.90 -22.47 13.65
C HIS A 369 2.47 -22.21 13.21
N VAL A 370 1.71 -21.68 14.14
CA VAL A 370 0.40 -21.07 13.90
C VAL A 370 0.39 -19.68 14.52
N ALA A 371 -0.21 -18.73 13.82
CA ALA A 371 -0.30 -17.35 14.27
C ALA A 371 -1.70 -16.78 14.03
N VAL A 372 -2.13 -15.90 14.92
CA VAL A 372 -3.36 -15.13 14.78
C VAL A 372 -3.09 -13.67 15.08
N MET A 373 -3.55 -12.81 14.19
CA MET A 373 -3.53 -11.36 14.33
C MET A 373 -4.94 -10.87 14.67
N VAL A 374 -5.04 -9.98 15.66
CA VAL A 374 -6.31 -9.40 16.14
C VAL A 374 -6.15 -7.88 16.16
N ALA A 375 -7.00 -7.17 15.42
CA ALA A 375 -7.04 -5.71 15.37
C ALA A 375 -8.38 -5.19 15.93
N ASP A 376 -8.32 -4.22 16.83
CA ASP A 376 -9.48 -3.48 17.32
C ASP A 376 -9.66 -2.22 16.47
N ASP A 377 -10.65 -2.25 15.55
CA ASP A 377 -10.91 -1.17 14.58
C ASP A 377 -12.07 -0.25 15.02
N ARG A 378 -12.51 -0.36 16.28
CA ARG A 378 -13.59 0.49 16.76
C ARG A 378 -13.26 1.96 16.55
N PRO A 379 -14.18 2.74 15.94
CA PRO A 379 -13.99 4.17 15.81
C PRO A 379 -13.90 4.79 17.21
N GLY A 380 -12.86 5.58 17.47
CA GLY A 380 -12.81 6.38 18.69
C GLY A 380 -14.03 7.28 18.78
N GLN A 381 -14.63 7.36 19.95
CA GLN A 381 -15.75 8.25 20.20
C GLN A 381 -15.20 9.67 20.45
N GLY A 382 -15.01 10.45 19.40
CA GLY A 382 -14.66 11.85 19.47
C GLY A 382 -14.69 12.46 18.07
N GLU A 383 -15.27 13.64 17.93
CA GLU A 383 -15.25 14.39 16.66
C GLU A 383 -13.83 14.73 16.18
N ASP A 384 -12.83 14.59 17.08
CA ASP A 384 -11.43 14.97 16.86
C ASP A 384 -10.52 13.77 16.54
N GLY A 385 -11.04 12.56 16.48
CA GLY A 385 -10.22 11.36 16.22
C GLY A 385 -9.40 10.88 17.43
N PHE A 386 -9.46 11.58 18.57
CA PHE A 386 -8.84 11.18 19.81
C PHE A 386 -9.81 10.32 20.64
N ALA A 387 -9.48 9.06 20.81
CA ALA A 387 -10.20 8.17 21.70
C ALA A 387 -9.74 8.35 23.14
N THR A 388 -10.24 9.36 23.82
CA THR A 388 -10.00 9.58 25.24
C THR A 388 -11.29 9.79 25.99
N GLY A 389 -12.19 8.80 25.88
CA GLY A 389 -13.40 8.78 26.70
C GLY A 389 -13.31 7.70 27.77
N PRO A 390 -13.97 7.89 28.93
CA PRO A 390 -14.02 6.88 29.99
C PRO A 390 -14.69 5.55 29.56
N ASN A 391 -15.24 5.47 28.37
CA ASN A 391 -15.88 4.27 27.78
C ASN A 391 -14.97 3.49 26.81
N ASP A 392 -13.76 3.97 26.55
CA ASP A 392 -12.83 3.29 25.64
C ASP A 392 -12.00 2.24 26.37
N ARG A 393 -12.71 1.28 26.96
CA ARG A 393 -12.09 0.17 27.68
C ARG A 393 -11.61 -0.89 26.71
N GLY A 394 -10.35 -1.30 26.88
CA GLY A 394 -9.81 -2.46 26.21
C GLY A 394 -10.58 -3.74 26.55
N ARG A 395 -10.27 -4.81 25.84
CA ARG A 395 -10.89 -6.13 25.93
C ARG A 395 -9.89 -7.18 26.42
N VAL A 396 -10.39 -8.22 27.08
CA VAL A 396 -9.63 -9.44 27.25
C VAL A 396 -9.99 -10.38 26.10
N VAL A 397 -9.06 -10.55 25.17
CA VAL A 397 -9.21 -11.46 24.05
C VAL A 397 -8.70 -12.83 24.47
N THR A 398 -9.58 -13.83 24.47
CA THR A 398 -9.23 -15.23 24.71
C THR A 398 -9.12 -15.94 23.37
N THR A 399 -7.90 -16.19 22.90
CA THR A 399 -7.66 -16.99 21.70
C THR A 399 -7.70 -18.47 22.07
N ARG A 400 -8.58 -19.22 21.42
CA ARG A 400 -8.73 -20.67 21.57
C ARG A 400 -8.28 -21.36 20.30
N PHE A 401 -7.18 -22.08 20.38
CA PHE A 401 -6.67 -22.92 19.31
C PHE A 401 -7.20 -24.33 19.47
N SER A 402 -7.86 -24.87 18.46
CA SER A 402 -8.37 -26.24 18.41
C SER A 402 -7.54 -27.12 17.47
N ARG A 403 -7.43 -28.39 17.80
CA ARG A 403 -6.72 -29.42 17.03
C ARG A 403 -5.25 -29.07 16.76
N LEU A 404 -4.58 -28.55 17.77
CA LEU A 404 -3.14 -28.33 17.76
C LEU A 404 -2.36 -29.65 17.80
N SER A 405 -1.18 -29.67 17.20
CA SER A 405 -0.21 -30.74 17.45
C SER A 405 0.21 -30.74 18.91
N ARG A 406 0.28 -31.94 19.49
CA ARG A 406 0.72 -32.15 20.88
C ARG A 406 2.23 -31.95 20.99
N GLY A 407 2.67 -31.18 21.96
CA GLY A 407 4.09 -30.99 22.21
C GLY A 407 4.45 -29.67 22.90
N ARG A 408 5.77 -29.44 23.00
CA ARG A 408 6.29 -28.14 23.49
C ARG A 408 6.21 -27.11 22.37
N LYS A 409 5.74 -25.92 22.73
CA LYS A 409 5.72 -24.78 21.82
C LYS A 409 6.24 -23.54 22.51
N MET A 410 6.83 -22.64 21.75
CA MET A 410 7.09 -21.29 22.20
C MET A 410 5.87 -20.44 21.91
N LEU A 411 5.18 -20.00 22.97
CA LEU A 411 4.18 -18.95 22.88
C LEU A 411 4.88 -17.60 22.82
N THR A 412 4.54 -16.80 21.81
CA THR A 412 4.99 -15.42 21.72
C THR A 412 3.79 -14.51 21.46
N VAL A 413 3.65 -13.47 22.26
CA VAL A 413 2.61 -12.45 22.11
C VAL A 413 3.26 -11.13 21.78
N TYR A 414 2.85 -10.51 20.68
CA TYR A 414 3.22 -9.16 20.30
C TYR A 414 2.01 -8.24 20.42
N ARG A 415 2.25 -6.98 20.74
CA ARG A 415 1.20 -5.97 20.78
C ARG A 415 1.76 -4.61 20.42
N ILE A 416 1.07 -3.90 19.54
CA ILE A 416 1.35 -2.51 19.20
C ILE A 416 0.44 -1.67 20.09
N ASP A 417 1.05 -1.00 21.07
CA ASP A 417 0.38 -0.18 22.09
C ASP A 417 1.23 1.06 22.43
N GLU A 418 0.75 1.90 23.32
CA GLU A 418 1.44 3.12 23.79
C GLU A 418 2.80 2.85 24.43
N ALA A 419 3.06 1.63 24.90
CA ALA A 419 4.34 1.28 25.51
C ALA A 419 5.47 1.14 24.47
N GLN A 420 5.18 1.27 23.18
CA GLN A 420 6.15 1.25 22.08
C GLN A 420 7.14 0.07 22.20
N ARG A 421 6.61 -1.14 22.20
CA ARG A 421 7.35 -2.39 22.38
C ARG A 421 8.10 -2.78 21.11
N TRP A 422 9.12 -2.02 20.76
CA TRP A 422 10.04 -2.32 19.67
C TRP A 422 11.41 -1.71 19.90
N ASP A 423 12.42 -2.39 19.38
CA ASP A 423 13.78 -1.88 19.33
C ASP A 423 13.90 -0.92 18.13
N ARG A 424 14.18 0.35 18.41
CA ARG A 424 14.28 1.41 17.39
C ARG A 424 15.49 1.24 16.49
N GLU A 425 16.57 0.62 16.98
CA GLU A 425 17.80 0.42 16.21
C GLU A 425 17.65 -0.77 15.25
N SER A 426 17.23 -1.93 15.77
CA SER A 426 17.04 -3.13 14.97
C SER A 426 15.71 -3.13 14.18
N MET A 427 14.77 -2.28 14.55
CA MET A 427 13.41 -2.26 14.01
C MET A 427 12.68 -3.59 14.20
N GLU A 428 12.91 -4.26 15.33
CA GLU A 428 12.27 -5.52 15.71
C GLU A 428 11.22 -5.28 16.79
N MET A 429 10.14 -6.06 16.75
CA MET A 429 9.15 -6.05 17.82
C MET A 429 9.71 -6.70 19.08
N ILE A 430 9.40 -6.12 20.24
CA ILE A 430 9.71 -6.68 21.55
C ILE A 430 8.47 -7.43 22.03
N PRO A 431 8.54 -8.75 22.30
CA PRO A 431 7.39 -9.50 22.78
C PRO A 431 6.82 -8.94 24.08
N LEU A 432 5.48 -8.87 24.16
CA LEU A 432 4.78 -8.64 25.42
C LEU A 432 4.96 -9.82 26.36
N GLU A 433 4.93 -11.03 25.80
CA GLU A 433 5.09 -12.28 26.50
C GLU A 433 5.84 -13.27 25.59
N GLN A 434 6.79 -14.03 26.15
CA GLN A 434 7.41 -15.14 25.48
C GLN A 434 7.74 -16.23 26.51
N ARG A 435 7.19 -17.45 26.32
CA ARG A 435 7.43 -18.58 27.20
C ARG A 435 7.17 -19.92 26.52
N GLU A 436 7.82 -20.97 27.01
CA GLU A 436 7.46 -22.33 26.61
C GLU A 436 6.11 -22.73 27.23
N VAL A 437 5.34 -23.43 26.43
CA VAL A 437 4.05 -24.01 26.84
C VAL A 437 3.93 -25.44 26.33
N TRP A 438 3.14 -26.24 27.01
CA TRP A 438 2.77 -27.57 26.54
C TRP A 438 1.39 -27.49 25.92
N THR A 439 1.25 -27.88 24.67
CA THR A 439 -0.03 -27.94 23.98
C THR A 439 -0.53 -29.37 23.85
N SER A 440 -1.85 -29.51 23.89
CA SER A 440 -2.58 -30.72 23.54
C SER A 440 -3.50 -30.39 22.34
N ASP A 441 -4.59 -31.09 22.19
CA ASP A 441 -5.60 -30.82 21.15
C ASP A 441 -6.16 -29.39 21.23
N GLU A 442 -6.24 -28.81 22.42
CA GLU A 442 -6.67 -27.43 22.65
C GLU A 442 -5.62 -26.64 23.44
N TYR A 443 -5.53 -25.34 23.15
CA TYR A 443 -4.74 -24.40 23.94
C TYR A 443 -5.44 -23.03 23.98
N HIS A 444 -5.42 -22.38 25.15
CA HIS A 444 -6.02 -21.08 25.35
C HIS A 444 -4.97 -20.05 25.77
N CYS A 445 -5.01 -18.89 25.15
CA CYS A 445 -4.17 -17.75 25.49
C CYS A 445 -5.04 -16.51 25.69
N GLN A 446 -4.79 -15.74 26.74
CA GLN A 446 -5.49 -14.48 27.00
C GLN A 446 -4.54 -13.30 26.79
N VAL A 447 -5.02 -12.31 26.08
CA VAL A 447 -4.29 -11.05 25.86
C VAL A 447 -5.22 -9.89 26.17
N TYR A 448 -4.77 -8.98 27.01
CA TYR A 448 -5.44 -7.69 27.14
C TYR A 448 -5.11 -6.85 25.92
N LEU A 449 -6.13 -6.49 25.15
CA LEU A 449 -6.04 -5.62 23.96
C LEU A 449 -6.64 -4.26 24.32
N PRO A 450 -5.82 -3.20 24.48
CA PRO A 450 -6.34 -1.84 24.60
C PRO A 450 -7.17 -1.46 23.38
N ALA A 451 -8.13 -0.55 23.53
CA ALA A 451 -8.91 -0.05 22.41
C ALA A 451 -7.98 0.61 21.36
N GLY A 452 -8.31 0.41 20.07
CA GLY A 452 -7.49 0.95 18.99
C GLY A 452 -6.08 0.36 18.91
N CYS A 453 -5.87 -0.86 19.38
CA CYS A 453 -4.57 -1.55 19.32
C CYS A 453 -4.65 -2.83 18.45
N VAL A 454 -3.50 -3.39 18.17
CA VAL A 454 -3.37 -4.67 17.46
C VAL A 454 -2.45 -5.61 18.22
N ALA A 455 -2.81 -6.90 18.24
CA ALA A 455 -2.00 -7.94 18.83
C ALA A 455 -1.82 -9.12 17.88
N MET A 456 -0.75 -9.88 18.11
CA MET A 456 -0.48 -11.14 17.43
C MET A 456 -0.08 -12.18 18.45
N VAL A 457 -0.69 -13.36 18.37
CA VAL A 457 -0.32 -14.56 19.16
C VAL A 457 0.29 -15.57 18.20
N GLU A 458 1.48 -16.03 18.50
CA GLU A 458 2.21 -17.04 17.74
C GLU A 458 2.55 -18.23 18.64
N LEU A 459 2.26 -19.44 18.16
CA LEU A 459 2.69 -20.71 18.74
C LEU A 459 3.64 -21.38 17.76
N ARG A 460 4.92 -21.53 18.14
CA ARG A 460 5.95 -22.14 17.30
C ARG A 460 6.45 -23.42 17.94
N ASP A 461 6.61 -24.48 17.16
CA ASP A 461 7.19 -25.73 17.64
C ASP A 461 8.61 -25.51 18.19
N VAL A 462 8.88 -26.11 19.36
CA VAL A 462 10.20 -26.16 19.97
C VAL A 462 10.83 -27.51 19.63
N PRO A 463 12.04 -27.53 19.05
CA PRO A 463 12.71 -28.78 18.70
C PRO A 463 12.88 -29.77 19.84
#